data_45559e9a9ab8a3ad94bac683a1ded607
#
_entry.id   45559e9a9ab8a3ad94bac683a1ded607
#
_cell.length_a   1.000
_cell.length_b   1.000
_cell.length_c   1.000
_cell.angle_alpha   90.00
_cell.angle_beta   90.00
_cell.angle_gamma   90.00
#
_symmetry.space_group_name_H-M   'P 1'
#
loop_
_entity.id
_entity.type
_entity.pdbx_description
1 polymer ?
#
loop_
_entity_poly.entity_id
_entity_poly.type
_entity_poly.pdbx_seq_one_letter_code
_entity_poly.pdbx_strand_id
1 'polypeptide(L)'
;MNSLLHWLNDRIGLTDGLRHLADTPLPGGACWCRTLPAAILFAFCIQAISGFFLWTYYSAGTQNAWESVYYLQYNIAGGWLLRAIHHYAGQMLLALVGLYLFQSIIRGWYRPPREAVYWTALLMCLCVLALLLTGDLLAWSQNSYAATQVRTRFLLLLPGVGQSLYKIAIGGPEFGQLTLTRFLALHIALFAGGFFLLLLLNRICTRRANAAALIGPTSVGATVKLSPQQLPTGATETVAPQNTEPYWPGQAWRNAVAGLIVLGAVLILSLQHGASGDHAGVAIGSPADLDPANYYAAARPEWAFRGLYEFSQLFPGEKAIVPIFIVPGLILVFFLLVPFIGRIRIGHYFNIAMTLVLLSGLVFLSYRSFAKDAADLYQQNALAQQRWQADRTIQLVRAKGIPATGALTLLRNDELTQTRNVFKQQCAICHNALDQNGLGIMALEPSAPNLYGFASRDWIAGLLDPKTIVGPDYYGGTKLRKGDMPNFVKENLGSKLDEEEKKNLQKVIIALSAEAQLPSQQKIDAQDAGIIEEGRKLLVEDFSCTDCHKFHDKGKLGDAPELTGYGSAQWTAAMIGDPKSKRFFGKNNDRMLSYAETSDPAKNILSQQSIRFLSDWLRGQPFESETKK
;
A
#
# COMPACT_ATOMS: atom_id res chain seq x y z
N MET A 1 35.55 -28.11 -27.05
CA MET A 1 34.32 -27.28 -27.29
C MET A 1 33.64 -27.67 -28.61
N ASN A 2 34.34 -27.91 -29.68
CA ASN A 2 33.75 -28.30 -30.97
C ASN A 2 32.98 -29.64 -30.96
N SER A 3 33.45 -30.67 -30.23
CA SER A 3 32.79 -31.98 -30.16
C SER A 3 31.42 -31.94 -29.46
N LEU A 4 31.28 -31.15 -28.39
CA LEU A 4 30.01 -30.98 -27.69
C LEU A 4 28.98 -30.20 -28.55
N LEU A 5 29.43 -29.16 -29.23
CA LEU A 5 28.56 -28.40 -30.15
C LEU A 5 28.12 -29.27 -31.36
N HIS A 6 28.99 -30.10 -31.90
CA HIS A 6 28.61 -31.06 -32.94
C HIS A 6 27.64 -32.09 -32.41
N TRP A 7 27.88 -32.68 -31.24
CA TRP A 7 26.96 -33.63 -30.63
C TRP A 7 25.58 -33.03 -30.35
N LEU A 8 25.53 -31.80 -29.82
CA LEU A 8 24.25 -31.06 -29.60
C LEU A 8 23.53 -30.78 -30.93
N ASN A 9 24.28 -30.36 -31.96
CA ASN A 9 23.68 -30.08 -33.25
C ASN A 9 23.08 -31.34 -33.90
N ASP A 10 23.79 -32.48 -33.81
CA ASP A 10 23.31 -33.76 -34.33
C ASP A 10 22.06 -34.30 -33.65
N ARG A 11 21.81 -33.89 -32.40
CA ARG A 11 20.67 -34.37 -31.59
C ARG A 11 19.49 -33.43 -31.57
N ILE A 12 19.73 -32.12 -31.49
CA ILE A 12 18.68 -31.09 -31.31
C ILE A 12 18.71 -29.97 -32.36
N GLY A 13 19.64 -30.06 -33.37
CA GLY A 13 19.77 -29.06 -34.41
C GLY A 13 20.12 -27.65 -33.90
N LEU A 14 20.90 -27.55 -32.81
CA LEU A 14 21.12 -26.28 -32.11
C LEU A 14 21.74 -25.20 -33.00
N THR A 15 22.84 -25.55 -33.72
CA THR A 15 23.55 -24.60 -34.60
C THR A 15 22.72 -24.25 -35.83
N ASP A 16 21.96 -25.19 -36.35
CA ASP A 16 21.06 -24.97 -37.51
C ASP A 16 19.88 -24.13 -37.12
N GLY A 17 19.30 -24.37 -35.93
CA GLY A 17 18.24 -23.53 -35.37
C GLY A 17 18.70 -22.07 -35.11
N LEU A 18 19.93 -21.90 -34.58
CA LEU A 18 20.53 -20.57 -34.36
C LEU A 18 20.82 -19.85 -35.69
N ARG A 19 21.33 -20.55 -36.71
CA ARG A 19 21.53 -19.99 -38.05
C ARG A 19 20.21 -19.59 -38.68
N HIS A 20 19.20 -20.46 -38.63
CA HIS A 20 17.87 -20.15 -39.14
C HIS A 20 17.26 -18.93 -38.45
N LEU A 21 17.46 -18.77 -37.14
CA LEU A 21 17.06 -17.58 -36.41
C LEU A 21 17.83 -16.34 -36.88
N ALA A 22 19.15 -16.44 -37.01
CA ALA A 22 20.02 -15.34 -37.43
C ALA A 22 19.69 -14.83 -38.84
N ASP A 23 19.40 -15.75 -39.75
CA ASP A 23 19.08 -15.44 -41.15
C ASP A 23 17.61 -15.12 -41.41
N THR A 24 16.74 -15.11 -40.33
CA THR A 24 15.32 -14.81 -40.48
C THR A 24 15.14 -13.44 -41.12
N PRO A 25 14.49 -13.35 -42.32
CA PRO A 25 14.30 -12.08 -43.01
C PRO A 25 13.30 -11.19 -42.28
N LEU A 26 13.65 -9.92 -42.11
CA LEU A 26 12.83 -8.89 -41.51
C LEU A 26 12.28 -7.94 -42.58
N PRO A 27 10.99 -7.99 -42.90
CA PRO A 27 10.37 -7.05 -43.86
C PRO A 27 10.53 -5.61 -43.35
N GLY A 28 11.17 -4.74 -44.15
CA GLY A 28 11.43 -3.33 -43.77
C GLY A 28 12.62 -3.15 -42.82
N GLY A 29 13.47 -4.19 -42.67
CA GLY A 29 14.74 -4.11 -41.94
C GLY A 29 14.64 -4.11 -40.41
N ALA A 30 15.80 -3.99 -39.76
CA ALA A 30 15.95 -3.91 -38.32
C ALA A 30 15.55 -2.52 -37.79
N CYS A 31 14.66 -2.47 -36.77
CA CYS A 31 14.27 -1.20 -36.14
C CYS A 31 13.98 -1.35 -34.64
N TRP A 32 14.08 -0.24 -33.90
CA TRP A 32 13.71 -0.20 -32.49
C TRP A 32 12.21 -0.49 -32.25
N CYS A 33 11.38 -0.24 -33.22
CA CYS A 33 9.95 -0.53 -33.16
C CYS A 33 9.61 -2.02 -32.97
N ARG A 34 10.58 -2.93 -33.23
CA ARG A 34 10.40 -4.39 -33.13
C ARG A 34 10.99 -4.98 -31.85
N THR A 35 11.52 -4.15 -30.92
CA THR A 35 12.17 -4.63 -29.70
C THR A 35 11.19 -5.04 -28.60
N LEU A 36 9.96 -4.46 -28.56
CA LEU A 36 9.00 -4.71 -27.49
C LEU A 36 8.67 -6.20 -27.27
N PRO A 37 8.39 -7.03 -28.30
CA PRO A 37 8.14 -8.45 -28.07
C PRO A 37 9.34 -9.19 -27.44
N ALA A 38 10.57 -8.80 -27.77
CA ALA A 38 11.78 -9.38 -27.16
C ALA A 38 11.96 -8.88 -25.70
N ALA A 39 11.69 -7.60 -25.43
CA ALA A 39 11.72 -7.05 -24.08
C ALA A 39 10.67 -7.69 -23.17
N ILE A 40 9.45 -7.96 -23.68
CA ILE A 40 8.39 -8.68 -22.97
C ILE A 40 8.84 -10.10 -22.63
N LEU A 41 9.39 -10.82 -23.60
CA LEU A 41 9.93 -12.17 -23.38
C LEU A 41 11.03 -12.14 -22.32
N PHE A 42 11.96 -11.18 -22.39
CA PHE A 42 13.05 -11.05 -21.43
C PHE A 42 12.53 -10.74 -20.01
N ALA A 43 11.59 -9.80 -19.87
CA ALA A 43 10.93 -9.50 -18.59
C ALA A 43 10.19 -10.72 -18.04
N PHE A 44 9.51 -11.50 -18.90
CA PHE A 44 8.86 -12.74 -18.49
C PHE A 44 9.87 -13.81 -18.05
N CYS A 45 11.02 -13.93 -18.69
CA CYS A 45 12.09 -14.82 -18.22
C CYS A 45 12.59 -14.43 -16.83
N ILE A 46 12.79 -13.13 -16.56
CA ILE A 46 13.11 -12.64 -15.21
C ILE A 46 12.03 -13.06 -14.21
N GLN A 47 10.75 -12.88 -14.56
CA GLN A 47 9.60 -13.26 -13.73
C GLN A 47 9.56 -14.77 -13.46
N ALA A 48 9.73 -15.59 -14.49
CA ALA A 48 9.67 -17.05 -14.36
C ALA A 48 10.81 -17.57 -13.48
N ILE A 49 12.04 -17.08 -13.71
CA ILE A 49 13.23 -17.50 -12.94
C ILE A 49 13.10 -17.04 -11.47
N SER A 50 12.83 -15.75 -11.24
CA SER A 50 12.68 -15.22 -9.88
C SER A 50 11.49 -15.85 -9.17
N GLY A 51 10.36 -16.05 -9.85
CA GLY A 51 9.16 -16.70 -9.31
C GLY A 51 9.39 -18.16 -8.93
N PHE A 52 10.18 -18.90 -9.72
CA PHE A 52 10.57 -20.27 -9.39
C PHE A 52 11.34 -20.33 -8.07
N PHE A 53 12.36 -19.47 -7.91
CA PHE A 53 13.11 -19.41 -6.66
C PHE A 53 12.27 -18.95 -5.47
N LEU A 54 11.37 -17.96 -5.66
CA LEU A 54 10.44 -17.56 -4.61
C LEU A 54 9.55 -18.73 -4.18
N TRP A 55 9.04 -19.50 -5.13
CA TRP A 55 8.15 -20.63 -4.86
C TRP A 55 8.83 -21.73 -4.03
N THR A 56 10.13 -21.97 -4.20
CA THR A 56 10.87 -22.97 -3.39
C THR A 56 10.90 -22.65 -1.88
N TYR A 57 10.71 -21.39 -1.50
CA TYR A 57 10.67 -20.94 -0.11
C TYR A 57 9.26 -20.65 0.40
N TYR A 58 8.27 -20.56 -0.50
CA TYR A 58 6.94 -20.10 -0.16
C TYR A 58 6.03 -21.23 0.36
N SER A 59 5.31 -20.95 1.45
CA SER A 59 4.31 -21.84 2.03
C SER A 59 2.92 -21.19 1.99
N ALA A 60 1.99 -21.74 1.19
CA ALA A 60 0.64 -21.19 1.00
C ALA A 60 -0.26 -21.54 2.19
N GLY A 61 -0.07 -20.90 3.33
CA GLY A 61 -0.87 -21.09 4.53
C GLY A 61 -1.13 -19.80 5.27
N THR A 62 -2.29 -19.65 5.91
CA THR A 62 -2.64 -18.43 6.66
C THR A 62 -1.70 -18.14 7.83
N GLN A 63 -1.00 -19.17 8.33
CA GLN A 63 -0.03 -19.07 9.41
C GLN A 63 1.43 -19.13 8.93
N ASN A 64 1.66 -19.36 7.64
CA ASN A 64 3.00 -19.61 7.12
C ASN A 64 3.35 -18.72 5.92
N ALA A 65 2.37 -18.12 5.24
CA ALA A 65 2.62 -17.36 4.03
C ALA A 65 3.44 -16.09 4.32
N TRP A 66 3.00 -15.29 5.28
CA TRP A 66 3.74 -14.10 5.70
C TRP A 66 5.11 -14.47 6.27
N GLU A 67 5.18 -15.50 7.07
CA GLU A 67 6.39 -16.03 7.72
C GLU A 67 7.43 -16.49 6.70
N SER A 68 6.99 -17.17 5.64
CA SER A 68 7.87 -17.61 4.55
C SER A 68 8.42 -16.41 3.75
N VAL A 69 7.61 -15.37 3.55
CA VAL A 69 8.06 -14.11 2.91
C VAL A 69 9.02 -13.36 3.84
N TYR A 70 8.75 -13.31 5.14
CA TYR A 70 9.66 -12.73 6.13
C TYR A 70 11.01 -13.45 6.14
N TYR A 71 11.01 -14.79 6.19
CA TYR A 71 12.22 -15.60 6.16
C TYR A 71 13.06 -15.32 4.91
N LEU A 72 12.41 -15.29 3.74
CA LEU A 72 13.07 -14.94 2.49
C LEU A 72 13.67 -13.52 2.54
N GLN A 73 12.93 -12.56 3.03
CA GLN A 73 13.32 -11.14 3.03
C GLN A 73 14.53 -10.88 3.94
N TYR A 74 14.58 -11.49 5.13
CA TYR A 74 15.51 -11.12 6.19
C TYR A 74 16.53 -12.19 6.55
N ASN A 75 16.27 -13.47 6.26
CA ASN A 75 17.13 -14.57 6.67
C ASN A 75 17.90 -15.20 5.50
N ILE A 76 17.44 -15.01 4.26
CA ILE A 76 18.13 -15.53 3.06
C ILE A 76 18.99 -14.44 2.44
N ALA A 77 20.29 -14.74 2.26
CA ALA A 77 21.21 -13.83 1.58
C ALA A 77 20.72 -13.49 0.17
N GLY A 78 20.45 -12.21 -0.11
CA GLY A 78 19.91 -11.74 -1.39
C GLY A 78 18.42 -12.02 -1.61
N GLY A 79 17.72 -12.62 -0.65
CA GLY A 79 16.29 -12.92 -0.76
C GLY A 79 15.42 -11.66 -0.93
N TRP A 80 15.77 -10.57 -0.24
CA TRP A 80 15.15 -9.26 -0.42
C TRP A 80 15.27 -8.75 -1.87
N LEU A 81 16.43 -8.94 -2.51
CA LEU A 81 16.65 -8.53 -3.89
C LEU A 81 15.89 -9.41 -4.87
N LEU A 82 15.87 -10.73 -4.65
CA LEU A 82 15.09 -11.66 -5.45
C LEU A 82 13.61 -11.31 -5.45
N ARG A 83 13.03 -10.98 -4.27
CA ARG A 83 11.65 -10.57 -4.13
C ARG A 83 11.38 -9.21 -4.80
N ALA A 84 12.31 -8.26 -4.65
CA ALA A 84 12.20 -6.96 -5.30
C ALA A 84 12.25 -7.06 -6.82
N ILE A 85 13.17 -7.87 -7.37
CA ILE A 85 13.25 -8.14 -8.81
C ILE A 85 11.94 -8.73 -9.32
N HIS A 86 11.38 -9.72 -8.63
CA HIS A 86 10.09 -10.31 -9.02
C HIS A 86 8.96 -9.28 -9.02
N HIS A 87 8.86 -8.48 -7.98
CA HIS A 87 7.85 -7.42 -7.87
C HIS A 87 7.97 -6.39 -9.00
N TYR A 88 9.14 -5.79 -9.18
CA TYR A 88 9.32 -4.72 -10.18
C TYR A 88 9.35 -5.21 -11.62
N ALA A 89 9.83 -6.44 -11.88
CA ALA A 89 9.73 -7.02 -13.21
C ALA A 89 8.27 -7.30 -13.61
N GLY A 90 7.36 -7.61 -12.65
CA GLY A 90 5.92 -7.71 -12.89
C GLY A 90 5.30 -6.38 -13.31
N GLN A 91 5.66 -5.29 -12.62
CA GLN A 91 5.24 -3.93 -12.97
C GLN A 91 5.75 -3.54 -14.37
N MET A 92 7.03 -3.84 -14.65
CA MET A 92 7.65 -3.60 -15.95
C MET A 92 6.97 -4.40 -17.07
N LEU A 93 6.60 -5.66 -16.80
CA LEU A 93 5.92 -6.51 -17.76
C LEU A 93 4.56 -5.91 -18.18
N LEU A 94 3.78 -5.38 -17.23
CA LEU A 94 2.54 -4.66 -17.53
C LEU A 94 2.80 -3.44 -18.42
N ALA A 95 3.79 -2.62 -18.08
CA ALA A 95 4.14 -1.43 -18.87
C ALA A 95 4.56 -1.80 -20.30
N LEU A 96 5.39 -2.84 -20.47
CA LEU A 96 5.85 -3.28 -21.78
C LEU A 96 4.71 -3.83 -22.66
N VAL A 97 3.80 -4.64 -22.09
CA VAL A 97 2.64 -5.17 -22.83
C VAL A 97 1.67 -4.05 -23.18
N GLY A 98 1.44 -3.10 -22.27
CA GLY A 98 0.64 -1.90 -22.54
C GLY A 98 1.22 -1.06 -23.69
N LEU A 99 2.54 -0.82 -23.67
CA LEU A 99 3.25 -0.11 -24.74
C LEU A 99 3.19 -0.88 -26.08
N TYR A 100 3.25 -2.20 -26.05
CA TYR A 100 3.13 -3.02 -27.26
C TYR A 100 1.74 -2.92 -27.88
N LEU A 101 0.68 -2.94 -27.07
CA LEU A 101 -0.69 -2.71 -27.54
C LEU A 101 -0.86 -1.30 -28.11
N PHE A 102 -0.39 -0.30 -27.39
CA PHE A 102 -0.45 1.10 -27.81
C PHE A 102 0.29 1.32 -29.14
N GLN A 103 1.53 0.80 -29.25
CA GLN A 103 2.29 0.83 -30.51
C GLN A 103 1.53 0.13 -31.65
N SER A 104 0.90 -1.01 -31.37
CA SER A 104 0.14 -1.77 -32.36
C SER A 104 -1.05 -0.97 -32.88
N ILE A 105 -1.72 -0.20 -32.03
CA ILE A 105 -2.85 0.66 -32.42
C ILE A 105 -2.36 1.84 -33.26
N ILE A 106 -1.35 2.58 -32.82
CA ILE A 106 -0.82 3.76 -33.55
C ILE A 106 -0.31 3.37 -34.93
N ARG A 107 0.40 2.24 -35.04
CA ARG A 107 0.98 1.77 -36.31
C ARG A 107 0.01 0.99 -37.19
N GLY A 108 -1.21 0.74 -36.72
CA GLY A 108 -2.17 -0.07 -37.44
C GLY A 108 -1.76 -1.55 -37.59
N TRP A 109 -0.92 -2.05 -36.65
CA TRP A 109 -0.43 -3.45 -36.65
C TRP A 109 -1.48 -4.48 -36.22
N TYR A 110 -2.72 -4.06 -36.08
CA TYR A 110 -3.91 -4.89 -35.88
C TYR A 110 -4.66 -5.19 -37.18
N ARG A 111 -4.26 -4.61 -38.35
CA ARG A 111 -4.89 -4.85 -39.65
C ARG A 111 -4.48 -6.20 -40.21
N PRO A 112 -5.28 -6.78 -41.14
CA PRO A 112 -4.93 -8.02 -41.81
C PRO A 112 -3.49 -8.02 -42.37
N PRO A 113 -2.73 -9.12 -42.18
CA PRO A 113 -3.06 -10.39 -41.53
C PRO A 113 -2.64 -10.48 -40.07
N ARG A 114 -2.59 -9.35 -39.32
CA ARG A 114 -2.02 -9.25 -37.95
C ARG A 114 -3.06 -9.19 -36.82
N GLU A 115 -4.35 -9.44 -37.10
CA GLU A 115 -5.43 -9.39 -36.10
C GLU A 115 -5.15 -10.34 -34.93
N ALA A 116 -4.73 -11.59 -35.24
CA ALA A 116 -4.40 -12.57 -34.20
C ALA A 116 -3.21 -12.16 -33.35
N VAL A 117 -2.20 -11.44 -33.90
CA VAL A 117 -1.07 -10.87 -33.14
C VAL A 117 -1.59 -9.83 -32.14
N TYR A 118 -2.51 -8.98 -32.56
CA TYR A 118 -3.12 -7.96 -31.71
C TYR A 118 -3.98 -8.57 -30.59
N TRP A 119 -4.87 -9.52 -30.91
CA TRP A 119 -5.71 -10.16 -29.89
C TRP A 119 -4.91 -10.97 -28.88
N THR A 120 -3.86 -11.67 -29.30
CA THR A 120 -2.98 -12.36 -28.37
C THR A 120 -2.24 -11.36 -27.44
N ALA A 121 -1.84 -10.19 -27.95
CA ALA A 121 -1.27 -9.13 -27.13
C ALA A 121 -2.28 -8.54 -26.12
N LEU A 122 -3.56 -8.37 -26.54
CA LEU A 122 -4.64 -7.95 -25.64
C LEU A 122 -4.88 -8.97 -24.52
N LEU A 123 -4.94 -10.27 -24.86
CA LEU A 123 -5.05 -11.34 -23.86
C LEU A 123 -3.85 -11.39 -22.93
N MET A 124 -2.63 -11.15 -23.44
CA MET A 124 -1.43 -11.03 -22.60
C MET A 124 -1.56 -9.88 -21.59
N CYS A 125 -2.11 -8.72 -22.00
CA CYS A 125 -2.35 -7.61 -21.10
C CYS A 125 -3.32 -7.97 -19.97
N LEU A 126 -4.44 -8.59 -20.28
CA LEU A 126 -5.41 -9.08 -19.28
C LEU A 126 -4.79 -10.11 -18.35
N CYS A 127 -3.96 -11.00 -18.88
CA CYS A 127 -3.26 -12.01 -18.12
C CYS A 127 -2.26 -11.40 -17.12
N VAL A 128 -1.50 -10.37 -17.52
CA VAL A 128 -0.58 -9.65 -16.60
C VAL A 128 -1.33 -8.91 -15.51
N LEU A 129 -2.47 -8.28 -15.82
CA LEU A 129 -3.33 -7.67 -14.80
C LEU A 129 -3.80 -8.71 -13.77
N ALA A 130 -4.20 -9.90 -14.23
CA ALA A 130 -4.59 -10.99 -13.34
C ALA A 130 -3.39 -11.53 -12.52
N LEU A 131 -2.19 -11.58 -13.10
CA LEU A 131 -0.95 -11.92 -12.38
C LEU A 131 -0.64 -10.94 -11.25
N LEU A 132 -0.76 -9.64 -11.48
CA LEU A 132 -0.58 -8.63 -10.43
C LEU A 132 -1.58 -8.82 -9.29
N LEU A 133 -2.87 -9.00 -9.62
CA LEU A 133 -3.92 -9.18 -8.61
C LEU A 133 -3.74 -10.47 -7.79
N THR A 134 -3.34 -11.57 -8.43
CA THR A 134 -3.16 -12.85 -7.74
C THR A 134 -1.86 -12.91 -6.93
N GLY A 135 -0.79 -12.29 -7.44
CA GLY A 135 0.51 -12.25 -6.77
C GLY A 135 0.52 -11.38 -5.51
N ASP A 136 -0.22 -10.26 -5.51
CA ASP A 136 -0.33 -9.34 -4.37
C ASP A 136 -0.79 -10.08 -3.08
N LEU A 137 -1.81 -10.93 -3.16
CA LEU A 137 -2.33 -11.64 -2.00
C LEU A 137 -1.33 -12.64 -1.41
N LEU A 138 -0.42 -13.20 -2.21
CA LEU A 138 0.51 -14.24 -1.76
C LEU A 138 1.45 -13.77 -0.65
N ALA A 139 1.71 -12.46 -0.54
CA ALA A 139 2.46 -11.91 0.57
C ALA A 139 1.73 -12.03 1.93
N TRP A 140 0.42 -12.29 1.93
CA TRP A 140 -0.45 -12.40 3.08
C TRP A 140 -0.27 -11.28 4.10
N SER A 141 -0.01 -10.09 3.58
CA SER A 141 0.05 -8.88 4.40
C SER A 141 -1.35 -8.30 4.63
N GLN A 142 -1.52 -7.51 5.68
CA GLN A 142 -2.79 -6.86 6.00
C GLN A 142 -3.33 -6.03 4.84
N ASN A 143 -2.45 -5.31 4.12
CA ASN A 143 -2.86 -4.52 2.96
C ASN A 143 -3.35 -5.39 1.80
N SER A 144 -2.59 -6.43 1.44
CA SER A 144 -2.93 -7.32 0.33
C SER A 144 -4.22 -8.12 0.62
N TYR A 145 -4.40 -8.55 1.88
CA TYR A 145 -5.62 -9.18 2.35
C TYR A 145 -6.83 -8.25 2.21
N ALA A 146 -6.77 -7.05 2.81
CA ALA A 146 -7.85 -6.08 2.77
C ALA A 146 -8.20 -5.63 1.34
N ALA A 147 -7.18 -5.35 0.51
CA ALA A 147 -7.39 -5.00 -0.89
C ALA A 147 -8.06 -6.13 -1.68
N THR A 148 -7.67 -7.39 -1.42
CA THR A 148 -8.28 -8.55 -2.10
C THR A 148 -9.70 -8.81 -1.60
N GLN A 149 -9.97 -8.58 -0.32
CA GLN A 149 -11.31 -8.68 0.24
C GLN A 149 -12.26 -7.69 -0.45
N VAL A 150 -11.84 -6.44 -0.65
CA VAL A 150 -12.64 -5.44 -1.38
C VAL A 150 -12.85 -5.86 -2.84
N ARG A 151 -11.77 -6.26 -3.54
CA ARG A 151 -11.83 -6.67 -4.96
C ARG A 151 -12.78 -7.83 -5.19
N THR A 152 -12.72 -8.85 -4.36
CA THR A 152 -13.57 -10.03 -4.51
C THR A 152 -15.02 -9.79 -4.12
N ARG A 153 -15.28 -8.89 -3.14
CA ARG A 153 -16.64 -8.49 -2.78
C ARG A 153 -17.40 -7.79 -3.91
N PHE A 154 -16.70 -7.14 -4.86
CA PHE A 154 -17.36 -6.61 -6.05
C PHE A 154 -18.09 -7.68 -6.87
N LEU A 155 -17.67 -8.93 -6.82
CA LEU A 155 -18.40 -10.03 -7.49
C LEU A 155 -19.84 -10.15 -6.98
N LEU A 156 -20.10 -9.81 -5.71
CA LEU A 156 -21.43 -9.85 -5.12
C LEU A 156 -22.42 -8.87 -5.75
N LEU A 157 -21.93 -7.86 -6.49
CA LEU A 157 -22.77 -6.92 -7.25
C LEU A 157 -23.43 -7.57 -8.48
N LEU A 158 -22.97 -8.77 -8.91
CA LEU A 158 -23.52 -9.46 -10.07
C LEU A 158 -24.80 -10.21 -9.70
N PRO A 159 -25.97 -9.83 -10.27
CA PRO A 159 -27.24 -10.47 -9.93
C PRO A 159 -27.24 -11.97 -10.26
N GLY A 160 -27.77 -12.79 -9.37
CA GLY A 160 -27.97 -14.23 -9.53
C GLY A 160 -26.73 -15.10 -9.44
N VAL A 161 -25.57 -14.65 -9.95
CA VAL A 161 -24.33 -15.45 -10.01
C VAL A 161 -23.24 -14.98 -9.04
N GLY A 162 -23.36 -13.76 -8.51
CA GLY A 162 -22.30 -13.11 -7.75
C GLY A 162 -21.84 -13.89 -6.53
N GLN A 163 -22.76 -14.44 -5.75
CA GLN A 163 -22.45 -15.23 -4.56
C GLN A 163 -21.66 -16.51 -4.90
N SER A 164 -22.03 -17.18 -6.00
CA SER A 164 -21.32 -18.39 -6.45
C SER A 164 -19.91 -18.05 -6.93
N LEU A 165 -19.77 -16.98 -7.72
CA LEU A 165 -18.46 -16.51 -8.19
C LEU A 165 -17.57 -16.05 -7.04
N TYR A 166 -18.12 -15.36 -6.05
CA TYR A 166 -17.40 -14.97 -4.84
C TYR A 166 -16.85 -16.19 -4.11
N LYS A 167 -17.69 -17.19 -3.80
CA LYS A 167 -17.26 -18.43 -3.15
C LYS A 167 -16.22 -19.21 -3.96
N ILE A 168 -16.35 -19.23 -5.28
CA ILE A 168 -15.36 -19.85 -6.17
C ILE A 168 -14.04 -19.08 -6.09
N ALA A 169 -14.07 -17.76 -6.13
CA ALA A 169 -12.86 -16.94 -6.10
C ALA A 169 -12.09 -17.09 -4.80
N ILE A 170 -12.76 -16.96 -3.65
CA ILE A 170 -12.08 -17.03 -2.33
C ILE A 170 -11.85 -18.44 -1.81
N GLY A 171 -12.52 -19.44 -2.37
CA GLY A 171 -12.31 -20.85 -2.02
C GLY A 171 -13.20 -21.40 -0.94
N GLY A 172 -14.22 -20.67 -0.49
CA GLY A 172 -15.12 -21.07 0.58
C GLY A 172 -16.09 -19.99 0.98
N PRO A 173 -16.73 -20.08 2.14
CA PRO A 173 -17.59 -19.03 2.65
C PRO A 173 -16.82 -17.79 3.09
N GLU A 174 -15.57 -17.97 3.56
CA GLU A 174 -14.69 -16.95 4.12
C GLU A 174 -13.26 -17.09 3.61
N PHE A 175 -12.48 -16.00 3.75
CA PHE A 175 -11.05 -16.03 3.45
C PHE A 175 -10.30 -16.95 4.40
N GLY A 176 -9.36 -17.73 3.85
CA GLY A 176 -8.58 -18.67 4.66
C GLY A 176 -7.52 -19.41 3.86
N GLN A 177 -7.17 -20.59 4.37
CA GLN A 177 -6.16 -21.47 3.76
C GLN A 177 -6.44 -21.76 2.28
N LEU A 178 -7.68 -22.09 1.93
CA LEU A 178 -8.05 -22.40 0.54
C LEU A 178 -7.95 -21.20 -0.39
N THR A 179 -8.12 -19.99 0.12
CA THR A 179 -7.92 -18.77 -0.68
C THR A 179 -6.49 -18.66 -1.15
N LEU A 180 -5.51 -18.80 -0.25
CA LEU A 180 -4.09 -18.74 -0.61
C LEU A 180 -3.68 -19.84 -1.58
N THR A 181 -4.09 -21.08 -1.32
CA THR A 181 -3.79 -22.23 -2.20
C THR A 181 -4.33 -22.00 -3.61
N ARG A 182 -5.56 -21.49 -3.74
CA ARG A 182 -6.15 -21.17 -5.04
C ARG A 182 -5.45 -20.00 -5.74
N PHE A 183 -5.15 -18.93 -5.02
CA PHE A 183 -4.45 -17.79 -5.60
C PHE A 183 -3.04 -18.18 -6.07
N LEU A 184 -2.34 -19.06 -5.35
CA LEU A 184 -1.07 -19.62 -5.80
C LEU A 184 -1.22 -20.44 -7.10
N ALA A 185 -2.22 -21.32 -7.16
CA ALA A 185 -2.50 -22.12 -8.35
C ALA A 185 -2.90 -21.25 -9.55
N LEU A 186 -3.75 -20.23 -9.34
CA LEU A 186 -4.12 -19.27 -10.37
C LEU A 186 -2.91 -18.48 -10.86
N HIS A 187 -2.05 -18.00 -9.94
CA HIS A 187 -0.87 -17.22 -10.27
C HIS A 187 0.12 -18.02 -11.12
N ILE A 188 0.50 -19.21 -10.67
CA ILE A 188 1.56 -20.01 -11.31
C ILE A 188 1.02 -20.80 -12.52
N ALA A 189 -0.02 -21.62 -12.33
CA ALA A 189 -0.45 -22.55 -13.36
C ALA A 189 -1.32 -21.86 -14.42
N LEU A 190 -2.38 -21.13 -14.01
CA LEU A 190 -3.30 -20.55 -14.97
C LEU A 190 -2.71 -19.30 -15.65
N PHE A 191 -2.31 -18.30 -14.87
CA PHE A 191 -1.93 -17.01 -15.46
C PHE A 191 -0.48 -16.98 -15.94
N ALA A 192 0.52 -17.48 -15.19
CA ALA A 192 1.88 -17.51 -15.69
C ALA A 192 2.06 -18.55 -16.79
N GLY A 193 1.48 -19.75 -16.64
CA GLY A 193 1.42 -20.76 -17.71
C GLY A 193 0.64 -20.27 -18.92
N GLY A 194 -0.51 -19.65 -18.73
CA GLY A 194 -1.32 -19.04 -19.79
C GLY A 194 -0.58 -17.92 -20.53
N PHE A 195 0.13 -17.06 -19.82
CA PHE A 195 0.96 -16.00 -20.42
C PHE A 195 2.08 -16.59 -21.28
N PHE A 196 2.73 -17.64 -20.82
CA PHE A 196 3.74 -18.35 -21.60
C PHE A 196 3.15 -18.90 -22.91
N LEU A 197 1.99 -19.56 -22.84
CA LEU A 197 1.30 -20.06 -24.03
C LEU A 197 0.89 -18.92 -24.99
N LEU A 198 0.43 -17.80 -24.45
CA LEU A 198 0.10 -16.61 -25.25
C LEU A 198 1.33 -16.00 -25.91
N LEU A 199 2.51 -15.99 -25.25
CA LEU A 199 3.78 -15.58 -25.86
C LEU A 199 4.14 -16.47 -27.05
N LEU A 200 4.04 -17.79 -26.90
CA LEU A 200 4.29 -18.74 -27.99
C LEU A 200 3.32 -18.51 -29.16
N LEU A 201 2.04 -18.37 -28.85
CA LEU A 201 1.00 -18.13 -29.86
C LEU A 201 1.23 -16.79 -30.58
N ASN A 202 1.54 -15.73 -29.85
CA ASN A 202 1.86 -14.42 -30.43
C ASN A 202 3.08 -14.51 -31.37
N ARG A 203 4.10 -15.27 -30.96
CA ARG A 203 5.29 -15.53 -31.81
C ARG A 203 4.93 -16.26 -33.10
N ILE A 204 4.09 -17.30 -33.01
CA ILE A 204 3.62 -18.07 -34.18
C ILE A 204 2.81 -17.16 -35.10
N CYS A 205 1.86 -16.42 -34.58
CA CYS A 205 1.04 -15.48 -35.34
C CYS A 205 1.90 -14.40 -36.02
N THR A 206 2.89 -13.87 -35.33
CA THR A 206 3.82 -12.86 -35.88
C THR A 206 4.65 -13.43 -37.02
N ARG A 207 5.17 -14.65 -36.88
CA ARG A 207 5.91 -15.32 -37.98
C ARG A 207 5.04 -15.53 -39.20
N ARG A 208 3.82 -16.02 -39.02
CA ARG A 208 2.85 -16.22 -40.13
C ARG A 208 2.49 -14.91 -40.81
N ALA A 209 2.21 -13.86 -40.03
CA ALA A 209 1.88 -12.53 -40.57
C ALA A 209 3.06 -11.90 -41.33
N ASN A 210 4.30 -12.09 -40.87
CA ASN A 210 5.49 -11.64 -41.58
C ASN A 210 5.71 -12.42 -42.88
N ALA A 211 5.54 -13.75 -42.85
CA ALA A 211 5.64 -14.58 -44.08
C ALA A 211 4.60 -14.17 -45.13
N ALA A 212 3.34 -13.94 -44.73
CA ALA A 212 2.31 -13.43 -45.62
C ALA A 212 2.64 -12.07 -46.25
N ALA A 213 3.30 -11.17 -45.46
CA ALA A 213 3.75 -9.86 -45.96
C ALA A 213 4.92 -9.97 -46.97
N LEU A 214 5.71 -11.05 -46.94
CA LEU A 214 6.80 -11.30 -47.88
C LEU A 214 6.30 -11.86 -49.22
N ILE A 215 5.16 -12.59 -49.24
CA ILE A 215 4.59 -13.22 -50.46
C ILE A 215 3.86 -12.18 -51.32
N GLY A 216 3.50 -10.99 -50.79
CA GLY A 216 2.75 -9.94 -51.50
C GLY A 216 1.27 -10.31 -51.74
N PRO A 217 0.40 -9.36 -52.18
CA PRO A 217 -1.01 -9.61 -52.42
C PRO A 217 -1.30 -10.34 -53.74
N THR A 218 -0.38 -11.11 -54.27
CA THR A 218 -0.60 -11.88 -55.49
C THR A 218 -1.30 -13.21 -55.20
N SER A 219 -2.54 -13.30 -55.71
CA SER A 219 -3.30 -14.52 -56.00
C SER A 219 -4.02 -15.27 -54.87
N VAL A 220 -4.77 -14.60 -54.03
CA VAL A 220 -5.96 -15.26 -53.45
C VAL A 220 -7.17 -14.90 -54.32
N GLY A 221 -7.31 -15.57 -55.46
CA GLY A 221 -8.43 -15.35 -56.36
C GLY A 221 -8.28 -15.92 -57.77
N ALA A 222 -7.12 -16.44 -58.14
CA ALA A 222 -6.96 -17.12 -59.42
C ALA A 222 -6.93 -18.65 -59.22
N THR A 223 -8.04 -19.29 -59.43
CA THR A 223 -8.10 -20.73 -59.75
C THR A 223 -7.29 -20.95 -61.02
N VAL A 224 -6.01 -21.22 -60.88
CA VAL A 224 -5.20 -21.68 -62.02
C VAL A 224 -5.61 -23.11 -62.30
N LYS A 225 -6.41 -23.32 -63.37
CA LYS A 225 -6.51 -24.59 -64.05
C LYS A 225 -5.13 -24.87 -64.64
N LEU A 226 -4.37 -25.74 -64.00
CA LEU A 226 -3.13 -26.29 -64.57
C LEU A 226 -3.48 -27.17 -65.76
N SER A 227 -3.16 -26.70 -66.97
CA SER A 227 -2.99 -27.53 -68.16
C SER A 227 -1.53 -28.05 -68.16
N PRO A 228 -1.31 -29.36 -68.41
CA PRO A 228 0.01 -30.00 -68.24
C PRO A 228 0.97 -29.81 -69.42
N GLN A 229 0.95 -28.74 -70.11
CA GLN A 229 1.91 -28.52 -71.23
C GLN A 229 2.21 -27.04 -71.36
N GLN A 230 3.32 -26.63 -70.71
CA GLN A 230 4.27 -25.58 -71.10
C GLN A 230 5.14 -25.18 -69.93
N LEU A 231 6.28 -25.82 -69.78
CA LEU A 231 7.41 -25.28 -69.05
C LEU A 231 8.15 -24.28 -69.94
N PRO A 232 8.18 -23.00 -69.65
CA PRO A 232 9.22 -22.13 -70.15
C PRO A 232 10.40 -22.21 -69.16
N THR A 233 11.54 -22.63 -69.69
CA THR A 233 12.86 -22.36 -69.10
C THR A 233 13.08 -20.85 -69.09
N GLY A 234 12.79 -20.22 -68.00
CA GLY A 234 13.02 -18.80 -67.75
C GLY A 234 12.92 -18.53 -66.25
N ALA A 235 14.03 -18.16 -65.67
CA ALA A 235 14.16 -17.85 -64.25
C ALA A 235 12.97 -16.99 -63.79
N THR A 236 12.19 -17.53 -62.85
CA THR A 236 11.26 -16.72 -62.04
C THR A 236 12.12 -15.77 -61.20
N GLU A 237 12.31 -14.54 -61.68
CA GLU A 237 12.65 -13.46 -60.81
C GLU A 237 11.59 -13.37 -59.72
N THR A 238 11.86 -14.03 -58.58
CA THR A 238 11.19 -13.73 -57.33
C THR A 238 11.52 -12.28 -57.04
N VAL A 239 10.53 -11.38 -57.24
CA VAL A 239 10.63 -9.99 -56.80
C VAL A 239 10.89 -10.04 -55.28
N ALA A 240 12.15 -10.04 -54.91
CA ALA A 240 12.55 -9.92 -53.53
C ALA A 240 11.96 -8.60 -52.98
N PRO A 241 11.23 -8.60 -51.86
CA PRO A 241 10.71 -7.37 -51.30
C PRO A 241 11.88 -6.42 -51.04
N GLN A 242 11.81 -5.25 -51.67
CA GLN A 242 12.80 -4.20 -51.50
C GLN A 242 12.99 -3.92 -49.99
N ASN A 243 14.22 -4.03 -49.44
CA ASN A 243 14.65 -3.87 -48.05
C ASN A 243 14.26 -5.00 -47.07
N THR A 244 14.73 -6.20 -47.27
CA THR A 244 14.80 -7.21 -46.22
C THR A 244 16.22 -7.26 -45.65
N GLU A 245 16.34 -7.18 -44.34
CA GLU A 245 17.61 -7.42 -43.61
C GLU A 245 17.47 -8.70 -42.78
N PRO A 246 18.58 -9.46 -42.55
CA PRO A 246 18.58 -10.57 -41.63
C PRO A 246 18.41 -10.08 -40.19
N TYR A 247 17.88 -10.95 -39.32
CA TYR A 247 17.72 -10.65 -37.90
C TYR A 247 19.08 -10.33 -37.23
N TRP A 248 20.12 -11.09 -37.55
CA TRP A 248 21.48 -10.87 -37.05
C TRP A 248 22.29 -10.03 -38.05
N PRO A 249 23.14 -9.07 -37.55
CA PRO A 249 23.28 -8.65 -36.15
C PRO A 249 22.33 -7.53 -35.76
N GLY A 250 21.71 -6.85 -36.73
CA GLY A 250 21.05 -5.56 -36.51
C GLY A 250 19.91 -5.56 -35.49
N GLN A 251 18.97 -6.49 -35.64
CA GLN A 251 17.83 -6.57 -34.70
C GLN A 251 18.23 -7.27 -33.39
N ALA A 252 19.12 -8.26 -33.45
CA ALA A 252 19.58 -8.97 -32.25
C ALA A 252 20.24 -8.02 -31.24
N TRP A 253 21.10 -7.14 -31.72
CA TRP A 253 21.75 -6.12 -30.88
C TRP A 253 20.72 -5.15 -30.28
N ARG A 254 19.73 -4.66 -31.05
CA ARG A 254 18.67 -3.78 -30.54
C ARG A 254 17.83 -4.48 -29.45
N ASN A 255 17.54 -5.76 -29.65
CA ASN A 255 16.81 -6.55 -28.66
C ASN A 255 17.65 -6.77 -27.38
N ALA A 256 18.96 -7.01 -27.51
CA ALA A 256 19.86 -7.12 -26.36
C ALA A 256 19.91 -5.83 -25.55
N VAL A 257 20.04 -4.68 -26.21
CA VAL A 257 20.00 -3.37 -25.54
C VAL A 257 18.66 -3.13 -24.85
N ALA A 258 17.54 -3.45 -25.51
CA ALA A 258 16.23 -3.32 -24.88
C ALA A 258 16.12 -4.22 -23.63
N GLY A 259 16.64 -5.44 -23.66
CA GLY A 259 16.71 -6.33 -22.50
C GLY A 259 17.57 -5.74 -21.37
N LEU A 260 18.73 -5.17 -21.70
CA LEU A 260 19.60 -4.51 -20.70
C LEU A 260 18.94 -3.28 -20.08
N ILE A 261 18.16 -2.50 -20.86
CA ILE A 261 17.38 -1.37 -20.33
C ILE A 261 16.32 -1.88 -19.34
N VAL A 262 15.60 -2.96 -19.68
CA VAL A 262 14.62 -3.58 -18.78
C VAL A 262 15.30 -4.06 -17.50
N LEU A 263 16.41 -4.77 -17.60
CA LEU A 263 17.16 -5.25 -16.43
C LEU A 263 17.65 -4.10 -15.57
N GLY A 264 18.24 -3.07 -16.19
CA GLY A 264 18.73 -1.87 -15.49
C GLY A 264 17.60 -1.15 -14.74
N ALA A 265 16.44 -0.97 -15.40
CA ALA A 265 15.26 -0.35 -14.76
C ALA A 265 14.74 -1.18 -13.57
N VAL A 266 14.64 -2.49 -13.71
CA VAL A 266 14.23 -3.39 -12.63
C VAL A 266 15.21 -3.33 -11.45
N LEU A 267 16.53 -3.34 -11.72
CA LEU A 267 17.54 -3.24 -10.66
C LEU A 267 17.52 -1.87 -9.97
N ILE A 268 17.40 -0.78 -10.72
CA ILE A 268 17.28 0.58 -10.14
C ILE A 268 16.08 0.65 -9.20
N LEU A 269 14.91 0.18 -9.64
CA LEU A 269 13.72 0.13 -8.80
C LEU A 269 13.89 -0.79 -7.59
N SER A 270 14.57 -1.92 -7.75
CA SER A 270 14.83 -2.85 -6.64
C SER A 270 15.77 -2.29 -5.58
N LEU A 271 16.63 -1.35 -5.94
CA LEU A 271 17.63 -0.74 -5.07
C LEU A 271 17.22 0.65 -4.53
N GLN A 272 16.06 1.18 -4.93
CA GLN A 272 15.64 2.55 -4.58
C GLN A 272 15.52 2.81 -3.07
N HIS A 273 15.27 1.76 -2.26
CA HIS A 273 15.19 1.84 -0.80
C HIS A 273 16.48 1.36 -0.11
N GLY A 274 17.61 1.30 -0.84
CA GLY A 274 18.90 0.82 -0.34
C GLY A 274 19.11 -0.67 -0.53
N ALA A 275 20.33 -1.10 -0.28
CA ALA A 275 20.80 -2.49 -0.41
C ALA A 275 20.83 -3.24 0.93
N SER A 276 20.49 -2.59 2.02
CA SER A 276 20.52 -3.17 3.37
C SER A 276 19.49 -2.48 4.27
N GLY A 277 19.20 -3.11 5.42
CA GLY A 277 18.24 -2.59 6.41
C GLY A 277 16.83 -3.14 6.23
N ASP A 278 15.95 -2.69 7.09
CA ASP A 278 14.58 -3.22 7.22
C ASP A 278 13.68 -2.92 6.03
N HIS A 279 14.03 -1.90 5.26
CA HIS A 279 13.26 -1.42 4.11
C HIS A 279 13.92 -1.75 2.76
N ALA A 280 15.00 -2.57 2.74
CA ALA A 280 15.65 -2.96 1.49
C ALA A 280 14.68 -3.66 0.53
N GLY A 281 14.72 -3.28 -0.73
CA GLY A 281 13.85 -3.83 -1.77
C GLY A 281 12.39 -3.40 -1.65
N VAL A 282 11.49 -4.32 -1.38
CA VAL A 282 10.05 -4.09 -1.18
C VAL A 282 9.70 -4.38 0.27
N ALA A 283 9.15 -3.40 0.99
CA ALA A 283 8.73 -3.60 2.37
C ALA A 283 7.68 -4.73 2.48
N ILE A 284 7.71 -5.47 3.58
CA ILE A 284 6.62 -6.37 3.95
C ILE A 284 5.69 -5.64 4.91
N GLY A 285 4.37 -5.76 4.68
CA GLY A 285 3.38 -5.24 5.63
C GLY A 285 3.28 -6.12 6.88
N SER A 286 2.49 -5.71 7.87
CA SER A 286 2.11 -6.58 8.98
C SER A 286 1.36 -7.82 8.48
N PRO A 287 1.41 -8.97 9.20
CA PRO A 287 0.65 -10.15 8.82
C PRO A 287 -0.86 -9.87 8.81
N ALA A 288 -1.58 -10.57 7.94
CA ALA A 288 -3.02 -10.39 7.78
C ALA A 288 -3.77 -10.80 9.05
N ASP A 289 -4.58 -9.90 9.58
CA ASP A 289 -5.55 -10.18 10.63
C ASP A 289 -6.94 -10.37 10.00
N LEU A 290 -7.52 -11.55 10.21
CA LEU A 290 -8.83 -11.93 9.66
C LEU A 290 -9.99 -11.45 10.52
N ASP A 291 -9.71 -10.87 11.70
CA ASP A 291 -10.74 -10.37 12.60
C ASP A 291 -11.52 -9.22 11.94
N PRO A 292 -12.83 -9.39 11.68
CA PRO A 292 -13.65 -8.35 11.06
C PRO A 292 -13.81 -7.09 11.92
N ALA A 293 -13.54 -7.16 13.23
CA ALA A 293 -13.52 -6.00 14.12
C ALA A 293 -12.35 -5.05 13.83
N ASN A 294 -11.27 -5.56 13.20
CA ASN A 294 -10.11 -4.77 12.84
C ASN A 294 -10.30 -4.08 11.49
N TYR A 295 -10.98 -2.92 11.47
CA TYR A 295 -11.15 -2.12 10.28
C TYR A 295 -9.80 -1.59 9.76
N TYR A 296 -9.53 -1.85 8.49
CA TYR A 296 -8.29 -1.45 7.83
C TYR A 296 -8.51 -0.30 6.85
N ALA A 297 -8.29 0.91 7.32
CA ALA A 297 -8.53 2.14 6.55
C ALA A 297 -7.49 2.41 5.46
N ALA A 298 -6.27 1.88 5.61
CA ALA A 298 -5.15 2.16 4.71
C ALA A 298 -5.21 1.40 3.37
N ALA A 299 -6.16 0.45 3.20
CA ALA A 299 -6.24 -0.36 1.99
C ALA A 299 -6.43 0.51 0.74
N ARG A 300 -5.51 0.34 -0.19
CA ARG A 300 -5.57 0.93 -1.53
C ARG A 300 -5.11 -0.10 -2.55
N PRO A 301 -5.67 -0.11 -3.76
CA PRO A 301 -5.18 -0.96 -4.83
C PRO A 301 -3.80 -0.47 -5.31
N GLU A 302 -3.06 -1.36 -5.97
CA GLU A 302 -1.83 -1.01 -6.66
C GLU A 302 -2.05 0.08 -7.72
N TRP A 303 -0.97 0.75 -8.12
CA TRP A 303 -0.99 1.91 -9.03
C TRP A 303 -1.78 1.66 -10.32
N ALA A 304 -1.68 0.45 -10.90
CA ALA A 304 -2.36 0.07 -12.15
C ALA A 304 -3.90 0.11 -12.03
N PHE A 305 -4.43 -0.01 -10.83
CA PHE A 305 -5.88 -0.03 -10.56
C PHE A 305 -6.38 1.25 -9.89
N ARG A 306 -5.51 2.24 -9.64
CA ARG A 306 -5.87 3.50 -8.96
C ARG A 306 -6.90 4.32 -9.71
N GLY A 307 -6.79 4.37 -11.05
CA GLY A 307 -7.77 5.07 -11.89
C GLY A 307 -9.16 4.44 -11.81
N LEU A 308 -9.23 3.11 -11.84
CA LEU A 308 -10.49 2.38 -11.68
C LEU A 308 -11.07 2.57 -10.26
N TYR A 309 -10.22 2.54 -9.25
CA TYR A 309 -10.61 2.82 -7.87
C TYR A 309 -11.22 4.21 -7.74
N GLU A 310 -10.54 5.27 -8.22
CA GLU A 310 -11.06 6.64 -8.16
C GLU A 310 -12.37 6.78 -8.94
N PHE A 311 -12.48 6.12 -10.11
CA PHE A 311 -13.71 6.08 -10.87
C PHE A 311 -14.85 5.42 -10.09
N SER A 312 -14.57 4.33 -9.36
CA SER A 312 -15.58 3.64 -8.56
C SER A 312 -16.15 4.49 -7.41
N GLN A 313 -15.35 5.41 -6.86
CA GLN A 313 -15.79 6.31 -5.79
C GLN A 313 -16.87 7.32 -6.24
N LEU A 314 -17.02 7.53 -7.56
CA LEU A 314 -18.10 8.37 -8.10
C LEU A 314 -19.47 7.66 -8.12
N PHE A 315 -19.49 6.35 -7.86
CA PHE A 315 -20.70 5.51 -7.95
C PHE A 315 -20.87 4.66 -6.68
N PRO A 316 -21.33 5.25 -5.57
CA PRO A 316 -21.45 4.52 -4.30
C PRO A 316 -22.56 3.47 -4.32
N GLY A 317 -22.43 2.45 -3.45
CA GLY A 317 -23.42 1.40 -3.25
C GLY A 317 -23.57 0.49 -4.49
N GLU A 318 -24.79 0.13 -4.82
CA GLU A 318 -25.10 -0.78 -5.95
C GLU A 318 -24.69 -0.21 -7.30
N LYS A 319 -24.59 1.11 -7.44
CA LYS A 319 -24.13 1.77 -8.67
C LYS A 319 -22.67 1.45 -9.00
N ALA A 320 -21.91 0.89 -8.06
CA ALA A 320 -20.54 0.43 -8.29
C ALA A 320 -20.43 -0.65 -9.39
N ILE A 321 -21.51 -1.32 -9.76
CA ILE A 321 -21.56 -2.24 -10.91
C ILE A 321 -21.13 -1.54 -12.22
N VAL A 322 -21.46 -0.24 -12.37
CA VAL A 322 -21.14 0.54 -13.59
C VAL A 322 -19.62 0.66 -13.79
N PRO A 323 -18.84 1.25 -12.85
CA PRO A 323 -17.39 1.41 -13.03
C PRO A 323 -16.62 0.10 -12.92
N ILE A 324 -17.13 -0.92 -12.24
CA ILE A 324 -16.38 -2.17 -12.02
C ILE A 324 -16.61 -3.19 -13.13
N PHE A 325 -17.80 -3.28 -13.69
CA PHE A 325 -18.14 -4.29 -14.71
C PHE A 325 -18.57 -3.70 -16.05
N ILE A 326 -19.51 -2.74 -16.05
CA ILE A 326 -20.11 -2.25 -17.30
C ILE A 326 -19.07 -1.48 -18.13
N VAL A 327 -18.45 -0.45 -17.56
CA VAL A 327 -17.49 0.39 -18.30
C VAL A 327 -16.24 -0.39 -18.71
N PRO A 328 -15.56 -1.18 -17.84
CA PRO A 328 -14.45 -2.02 -18.26
C PRO A 328 -14.84 -3.07 -19.30
N GLY A 329 -16.06 -3.62 -19.21
CA GLY A 329 -16.62 -4.53 -20.23
C GLY A 329 -16.77 -3.87 -21.60
N LEU A 330 -17.32 -2.66 -21.65
CA LEU A 330 -17.43 -1.87 -22.88
C LEU A 330 -16.06 -1.51 -23.46
N ILE A 331 -15.11 -1.14 -22.60
CA ILE A 331 -13.71 -0.88 -23.01
C ILE A 331 -13.09 -2.14 -23.62
N LEU A 332 -13.29 -3.30 -23.00
CA LEU A 332 -12.81 -4.57 -23.54
C LEU A 332 -13.42 -4.89 -24.90
N VAL A 333 -14.75 -4.72 -25.03
CA VAL A 333 -15.45 -4.90 -26.33
C VAL A 333 -14.89 -3.94 -27.39
N PHE A 334 -14.65 -2.69 -27.04
CA PHE A 334 -14.00 -1.74 -27.94
C PHE A 334 -12.63 -2.26 -28.41
N PHE A 335 -11.76 -2.69 -27.51
CA PHE A 335 -10.43 -3.21 -27.89
C PHE A 335 -10.51 -4.50 -28.72
N LEU A 336 -11.48 -5.37 -28.47
CA LEU A 336 -11.72 -6.55 -29.30
C LEU A 336 -12.14 -6.16 -30.74
N LEU A 337 -12.89 -5.07 -30.91
CA LEU A 337 -13.38 -4.58 -32.20
C LEU A 337 -12.37 -3.70 -32.94
N VAL A 338 -11.27 -3.27 -32.36
CA VAL A 338 -10.24 -2.43 -32.99
C VAL A 338 -9.81 -2.93 -34.37
N PRO A 339 -9.56 -4.25 -34.63
CA PRO A 339 -9.18 -4.74 -35.94
C PRO A 339 -10.28 -4.56 -37.00
N PHE A 340 -11.55 -4.62 -36.60
CA PHE A 340 -12.69 -4.45 -37.52
C PHE A 340 -12.95 -2.97 -37.80
N ILE A 341 -12.98 -2.12 -36.77
CA ILE A 341 -13.18 -0.68 -36.89
C ILE A 341 -12.05 -0.05 -37.73
N GLY A 342 -10.81 -0.46 -37.50
CA GLY A 342 -9.65 0.10 -38.17
C GLY A 342 -9.35 -0.37 -39.58
N ARG A 343 -10.26 -1.14 -40.22
CA ARG A 343 -10.15 -1.54 -41.63
C ARG A 343 -10.17 -0.33 -42.57
N ILE A 344 -11.00 0.65 -42.26
CA ILE A 344 -11.07 1.91 -42.99
C ILE A 344 -10.20 3.00 -42.33
N ARG A 345 -9.82 4.01 -43.10
CA ARG A 345 -8.90 5.08 -42.66
C ARG A 345 -9.47 5.88 -41.48
N ILE A 346 -10.74 6.25 -41.54
CA ILE A 346 -11.44 6.97 -40.48
C ILE A 346 -11.48 6.15 -39.20
N GLY A 347 -11.81 4.83 -39.30
CA GLY A 347 -11.83 3.93 -38.17
C GLY A 347 -10.46 3.78 -37.47
N HIS A 348 -9.36 3.85 -38.24
CA HIS A 348 -8.02 3.86 -37.66
C HIS A 348 -7.76 5.10 -36.77
N TYR A 349 -8.09 6.30 -37.29
CA TYR A 349 -7.95 7.53 -36.50
C TYR A 349 -8.89 7.53 -35.29
N PHE A 350 -10.08 6.99 -35.42
CA PHE A 350 -11.02 6.79 -34.32
C PHE A 350 -10.43 5.89 -33.23
N ASN A 351 -9.82 4.75 -33.61
CA ASN A 351 -9.14 3.85 -32.65
C ASN A 351 -8.02 4.55 -31.89
N ILE A 352 -7.20 5.36 -32.59
CA ILE A 352 -6.13 6.14 -31.95
C ILE A 352 -6.73 7.17 -30.98
N ALA A 353 -7.68 7.97 -31.42
CA ALA A 353 -8.31 9.01 -30.62
C ALA A 353 -8.98 8.42 -29.36
N MET A 354 -9.76 7.35 -29.51
CA MET A 354 -10.42 6.68 -28.39
C MET A 354 -9.40 6.09 -27.40
N THR A 355 -8.32 5.45 -27.89
CA THR A 355 -7.27 4.92 -27.03
C THR A 355 -6.58 6.03 -26.25
N LEU A 356 -6.29 7.18 -26.88
CA LEU A 356 -5.71 8.35 -26.21
C LEU A 356 -6.65 8.93 -25.15
N VAL A 357 -7.95 9.03 -25.44
CA VAL A 357 -8.97 9.49 -24.47
C VAL A 357 -9.02 8.56 -23.26
N LEU A 358 -9.10 7.24 -23.48
CA LEU A 358 -9.13 6.26 -22.40
C LEU A 358 -7.85 6.29 -21.56
N LEU A 359 -6.68 6.38 -22.19
CA LEU A 359 -5.39 6.46 -21.50
C LEU A 359 -5.28 7.76 -20.69
N SER A 360 -5.65 8.90 -21.29
CA SER A 360 -5.65 10.20 -20.60
C SER A 360 -6.61 10.22 -19.41
N GLY A 361 -7.79 9.63 -19.57
CA GLY A 361 -8.77 9.46 -18.50
C GLY A 361 -8.23 8.59 -17.35
N LEU A 362 -7.60 7.46 -17.68
CA LEU A 362 -6.95 6.59 -16.69
C LEU A 362 -5.84 7.30 -15.93
N VAL A 363 -4.95 8.01 -16.63
CA VAL A 363 -3.85 8.79 -16.02
C VAL A 363 -4.41 9.90 -15.14
N PHE A 364 -5.41 10.66 -15.62
CA PHE A 364 -6.05 11.72 -14.84
C PHE A 364 -6.70 11.19 -13.55
N LEU A 365 -7.48 10.11 -13.65
CA LEU A 365 -8.11 9.50 -12.47
C LEU A 365 -7.09 8.92 -11.49
N SER A 366 -6.01 8.32 -11.99
CA SER A 366 -4.92 7.83 -11.14
C SER A 366 -4.22 8.99 -10.41
N TYR A 367 -3.87 10.06 -11.12
CA TYR A 367 -3.30 11.27 -10.52
C TYR A 367 -4.22 11.85 -9.45
N ARG A 368 -5.52 12.00 -9.74
CA ARG A 368 -6.52 12.49 -8.79
C ARG A 368 -6.59 11.62 -7.54
N SER A 369 -6.54 10.28 -7.69
CA SER A 369 -6.53 9.36 -6.55
C SER A 369 -5.32 9.56 -5.64
N PHE A 370 -4.11 9.71 -6.23
CA PHE A 370 -2.89 9.97 -5.45
C PHE A 370 -2.91 11.35 -4.78
N ALA A 371 -3.38 12.37 -5.50
CA ALA A 371 -3.49 13.74 -4.96
C ALA A 371 -4.47 13.82 -3.77
N LYS A 372 -5.60 13.11 -3.84
CA LYS A 372 -6.55 13.01 -2.72
C LYS A 372 -5.91 12.35 -1.51
N ASP A 373 -5.27 11.18 -1.69
CA ASP A 373 -4.65 10.46 -0.56
C ASP A 373 -3.52 11.30 0.07
N ALA A 374 -2.78 12.09 -0.74
CA ALA A 374 -1.74 12.98 -0.23
C ALA A 374 -2.29 14.17 0.57
N ALA A 375 -3.51 14.61 0.28
CA ALA A 375 -4.18 15.71 0.99
C ALA A 375 -5.03 15.25 2.18
N ASP A 376 -5.39 13.97 2.24
CA ASP A 376 -6.26 13.40 3.27
C ASP A 376 -5.45 12.95 4.50
N LEU A 377 -5.52 13.72 5.58
CA LEU A 377 -4.88 13.41 6.86
C LEU A 377 -5.32 12.07 7.44
N TYR A 378 -6.58 11.69 7.26
CA TYR A 378 -7.06 10.39 7.72
C TYR A 378 -6.34 9.24 7.01
N GLN A 379 -6.18 9.35 5.69
CA GLN A 379 -5.43 8.37 4.90
C GLN A 379 -3.94 8.35 5.25
N GLN A 380 -3.33 9.51 5.46
CA GLN A 380 -1.92 9.60 5.89
C GLN A 380 -1.72 8.92 7.25
N ASN A 381 -2.60 9.17 8.21
CA ASN A 381 -2.57 8.51 9.51
C ASN A 381 -2.77 6.99 9.42
N ALA A 382 -3.69 6.53 8.56
CA ALA A 382 -3.90 5.11 8.33
C ALA A 382 -2.63 4.43 7.74
N LEU A 383 -1.95 5.10 6.80
CA LEU A 383 -0.68 4.61 6.23
C LEU A 383 0.46 4.64 7.26
N ALA A 384 0.56 5.67 8.07
CA ALA A 384 1.55 5.76 9.14
C ALA A 384 1.34 4.64 10.18
N GLN A 385 0.11 4.36 10.56
CA GLN A 385 -0.23 3.25 11.46
C GLN A 385 0.12 1.89 10.84
N GLN A 386 -0.14 1.70 9.55
CA GLN A 386 0.23 0.48 8.84
C GLN A 386 1.75 0.24 8.86
N ARG A 387 2.54 1.27 8.57
CA ARG A 387 4.01 1.20 8.63
C ARG A 387 4.48 0.87 10.04
N TRP A 388 3.95 1.57 11.02
CA TRP A 388 4.28 1.32 12.43
C TRP A 388 3.99 -0.15 12.82
N GLN A 389 2.83 -0.71 12.44
CA GLN A 389 2.50 -2.11 12.74
C GLN A 389 3.44 -3.10 12.04
N ALA A 390 3.84 -2.81 10.80
CA ALA A 390 4.81 -3.62 10.06
C ALA A 390 6.18 -3.62 10.77
N ASP A 391 6.69 -2.43 11.11
CA ASP A 391 7.98 -2.27 11.80
C ASP A 391 7.94 -2.93 13.19
N ARG A 392 6.84 -2.77 13.92
CA ARG A 392 6.65 -3.42 15.21
C ARG A 392 6.65 -4.94 15.10
N THR A 393 6.00 -5.49 14.07
CA THR A 393 6.03 -6.94 13.82
C THR A 393 7.46 -7.43 13.61
N ILE A 394 8.24 -6.73 12.78
CA ILE A 394 9.64 -7.08 12.51
C ILE A 394 10.47 -7.04 13.79
N GLN A 395 10.31 -6.00 14.62
CA GLN A 395 11.00 -5.89 15.92
C GLN A 395 10.65 -7.07 16.83
N LEU A 396 9.37 -7.40 16.96
CA LEU A 396 8.91 -8.50 17.80
C LEU A 396 9.43 -9.86 17.31
N VAL A 397 9.39 -10.09 16.01
CA VAL A 397 9.94 -11.32 15.41
C VAL A 397 11.44 -11.45 15.66
N ARG A 398 12.21 -10.38 15.53
CA ARG A 398 13.64 -10.40 15.84
C ARG A 398 13.94 -10.66 17.31
N ALA A 399 13.15 -10.08 18.21
CA ALA A 399 13.36 -10.22 19.65
C ALA A 399 12.91 -11.58 20.19
N LYS A 400 11.82 -12.15 19.68
CA LYS A 400 11.15 -13.32 20.26
C LYS A 400 11.11 -14.55 19.33
N GLY A 401 11.49 -14.41 18.05
CA GLY A 401 11.27 -15.42 17.03
C GLY A 401 9.79 -15.51 16.59
N ILE A 402 9.51 -16.30 15.58
CA ILE A 402 8.13 -16.54 15.11
C ILE A 402 7.57 -17.76 15.85
N PRO A 403 6.48 -17.61 16.62
CA PRO A 403 5.85 -18.75 17.30
C PRO A 403 5.14 -19.66 16.28
N ALA A 404 4.90 -20.92 16.65
CA ALA A 404 4.18 -21.90 15.82
C ALA A 404 2.76 -21.44 15.41
N THR A 405 2.18 -20.51 16.18
CA THR A 405 0.87 -19.88 15.91
C THR A 405 0.92 -18.70 14.94
N GLY A 406 2.10 -18.40 14.39
CA GLY A 406 2.32 -17.32 13.44
C GLY A 406 2.67 -15.96 14.07
N ALA A 407 3.23 -15.06 13.25
CA ALA A 407 3.69 -13.74 13.68
C ALA A 407 2.56 -12.82 14.21
N LEU A 408 1.33 -13.00 13.73
CA LEU A 408 0.17 -12.24 14.21
C LEU A 408 -0.03 -12.38 15.72
N THR A 409 0.29 -13.55 16.29
CA THR A 409 0.20 -13.80 17.73
C THR A 409 1.11 -12.88 18.53
N LEU A 410 2.27 -12.48 17.96
CA LEU A 410 3.16 -11.53 18.61
C LEU A 410 2.51 -10.15 18.77
N LEU A 411 1.84 -9.65 17.71
CA LEU A 411 1.10 -8.37 17.78
C LEU A 411 -0.07 -8.42 18.74
N ARG A 412 -0.80 -9.54 18.76
CA ARG A 412 -1.95 -9.73 19.67
C ARG A 412 -1.54 -9.80 21.14
N ASN A 413 -0.32 -10.23 21.43
CA ASN A 413 0.23 -10.30 22.77
C ASN A 413 1.21 -9.15 23.11
N ASP A 414 1.40 -8.21 22.19
CA ASP A 414 2.28 -7.05 22.43
C ASP A 414 1.54 -5.95 23.17
N GLU A 415 2.04 -5.61 24.35
CA GLU A 415 1.43 -4.60 25.23
C GLU A 415 1.26 -3.25 24.54
N LEU A 416 2.27 -2.80 23.81
CA LEU A 416 2.22 -1.53 23.09
C LEU A 416 1.16 -1.53 21.98
N THR A 417 1.08 -2.60 21.21
CA THR A 417 0.07 -2.77 20.15
C THR A 417 -1.33 -2.79 20.76
N GLN A 418 -1.53 -3.55 21.84
CA GLN A 418 -2.83 -3.65 22.49
C GLN A 418 -3.24 -2.32 23.15
N THR A 419 -2.31 -1.61 23.77
CA THR A 419 -2.57 -0.28 24.33
C THR A 419 -3.06 0.71 23.28
N ARG A 420 -2.41 0.76 22.12
CA ARG A 420 -2.85 1.60 20.99
C ARG A 420 -4.23 1.19 20.45
N ASN A 421 -4.51 -0.10 20.42
CA ASN A 421 -5.82 -0.62 20.01
C ASN A 421 -6.91 -0.23 21.01
N VAL A 422 -6.64 -0.35 22.32
CA VAL A 422 -7.56 0.09 23.37
C VAL A 422 -7.82 1.60 23.28
N PHE A 423 -6.77 2.41 23.10
CA PHE A 423 -6.94 3.85 22.89
C PHE A 423 -7.82 4.13 21.68
N LYS A 424 -7.56 3.48 20.56
CA LYS A 424 -8.34 3.65 19.32
C LYS A 424 -9.80 3.27 19.49
N GLN A 425 -10.11 2.21 20.22
CA GLN A 425 -11.47 1.71 20.40
C GLN A 425 -12.26 2.47 21.47
N GLN A 426 -11.61 2.93 22.53
CA GLN A 426 -12.26 3.49 23.70
C GLN A 426 -12.10 5.00 23.84
N CYS A 427 -10.96 5.55 23.46
CA CYS A 427 -10.63 6.95 23.68
C CYS A 427 -10.74 7.80 22.41
N ALA A 428 -10.35 7.24 21.24
CA ALA A 428 -10.38 7.94 19.96
C ALA A 428 -11.80 8.10 19.38
N ILE A 429 -12.85 7.85 20.15
CA ILE A 429 -14.19 8.34 19.85
C ILE A 429 -14.21 9.87 19.99
N CYS A 430 -13.54 10.39 21.04
CA CYS A 430 -13.55 11.81 21.41
C CYS A 430 -12.16 12.45 21.40
N HIS A 431 -11.09 11.72 21.79
CA HIS A 431 -9.73 12.23 21.95
C HIS A 431 -8.85 11.96 20.74
N ASN A 432 -8.22 13.00 20.21
CA ASN A 432 -7.05 12.86 19.34
C ASN A 432 -5.81 12.48 20.17
N ALA A 433 -4.86 11.80 19.52
CA ALA A 433 -3.46 11.70 19.94
C ALA A 433 -2.59 12.00 18.71
N LEU A 434 -2.62 13.27 18.26
CA LEU A 434 -1.98 13.78 17.05
C LEU A 434 -0.83 14.70 17.40
N ASP A 435 0.32 14.50 16.75
CA ASP A 435 1.46 15.39 16.82
C ASP A 435 1.21 16.74 16.13
N GLN A 436 2.23 17.62 16.13
CA GLN A 436 2.17 18.96 15.51
C GLN A 436 1.93 18.92 13.99
N ASN A 437 2.22 17.77 13.34
CA ASN A 437 2.00 17.55 11.92
C ASN A 437 0.63 16.92 11.62
N GLY A 438 -0.19 16.68 12.65
CA GLY A 438 -1.47 15.99 12.54
C GLY A 438 -1.34 14.48 12.35
N LEU A 439 -0.17 13.89 12.67
CA LEU A 439 0.08 12.46 12.58
C LEU A 439 -0.12 11.78 13.94
N GLY A 440 -0.80 10.64 13.94
CA GLY A 440 -1.08 9.87 15.16
C GLY A 440 -2.41 9.12 15.10
N ILE A 441 -3.10 9.04 16.22
CA ILE A 441 -4.44 8.45 16.29
C ILE A 441 -5.48 9.58 16.25
N MET A 442 -6.27 9.60 15.19
CA MET A 442 -7.32 10.60 14.98
C MET A 442 -8.63 10.14 15.61
N ALA A 443 -9.32 11.04 16.28
CA ALA A 443 -10.66 10.80 16.80
C ALA A 443 -11.71 10.78 15.68
N LEU A 444 -12.75 9.99 15.87
CA LEU A 444 -13.90 9.96 14.96
C LEU A 444 -14.68 11.29 15.01
N GLU A 445 -14.94 11.77 16.22
CA GLU A 445 -15.62 13.06 16.48
C GLU A 445 -14.82 13.82 17.53
N PRO A 446 -13.82 14.64 17.14
CA PRO A 446 -12.97 15.35 18.09
C PRO A 446 -13.81 16.26 18.99
N SER A 447 -14.00 15.85 20.23
CA SER A 447 -14.86 16.56 21.20
C SER A 447 -14.26 16.59 22.61
N ALA A 448 -12.99 16.24 22.72
CA ALA A 448 -12.19 16.25 23.93
C ALA A 448 -10.74 16.66 23.59
N PRO A 449 -9.90 17.02 24.59
CA PRO A 449 -8.54 17.46 24.36
C PRO A 449 -7.68 16.44 23.61
N ASN A 450 -6.76 16.94 22.78
CA ASN A 450 -5.70 16.13 22.17
C ASN A 450 -4.74 15.66 23.26
N LEU A 451 -4.50 14.36 23.34
CA LEU A 451 -3.67 13.73 24.38
C LEU A 451 -2.22 13.47 23.95
N TYR A 452 -1.80 13.90 22.76
CA TYR A 452 -0.41 13.83 22.36
C TYR A 452 0.44 14.77 23.23
N GLY A 453 1.51 14.23 23.83
CA GLY A 453 2.37 14.99 24.73
C GLY A 453 1.68 15.48 26.01
N PHE A 454 0.60 14.82 26.43
CA PHE A 454 -0.18 15.19 27.61
C PHE A 454 0.72 15.48 28.83
N ALA A 455 0.46 16.59 29.49
CA ALA A 455 1.20 17.11 30.64
C ALA A 455 2.68 17.48 30.40
N SER A 456 3.16 17.49 29.14
CA SER A 456 4.46 18.09 28.80
C SER A 456 4.43 19.62 28.97
N ARG A 457 5.63 20.24 29.05
CA ARG A 457 5.77 21.71 29.12
C ARG A 457 5.03 22.40 27.98
N ASP A 458 5.16 21.88 26.74
CA ASP A 458 4.47 22.43 25.58
C ASP A 458 2.96 22.26 25.65
N TRP A 459 2.49 21.09 26.12
CA TRP A 459 1.06 20.83 26.26
C TRP A 459 0.43 21.75 27.31
N ILE A 460 1.09 21.96 28.46
CA ILE A 460 0.61 22.86 29.51
C ILE A 460 0.70 24.32 29.06
N ALA A 461 1.76 24.70 28.34
CA ALA A 461 1.85 26.04 27.77
C ALA A 461 0.67 26.35 26.85
N GLY A 462 0.27 25.41 25.98
CA GLY A 462 -0.89 25.57 25.15
C GLY A 462 -2.24 25.56 25.92
N LEU A 463 -2.32 24.83 27.03
CA LEU A 463 -3.49 24.85 27.91
C LEU A 463 -3.65 26.21 28.61
N LEU A 464 -2.55 26.87 28.94
CA LEU A 464 -2.53 28.17 29.64
C LEU A 464 -2.43 29.37 28.67
N ASP A 465 -2.48 29.16 27.36
CA ASP A 465 -2.51 30.22 26.36
C ASP A 465 -3.98 30.58 25.99
N PRO A 466 -4.38 31.85 26.12
CA PRO A 466 -5.72 32.33 25.79
C PRO A 466 -6.20 32.05 24.38
N LYS A 467 -5.28 31.89 23.42
CA LYS A 467 -5.59 31.64 22.00
C LYS A 467 -5.89 30.16 21.77
N THR A 468 -5.15 29.27 22.42
CA THR A 468 -5.18 27.83 22.16
C THR A 468 -6.12 27.07 23.09
N ILE A 469 -6.36 27.52 24.32
CA ILE A 469 -7.22 26.83 25.30
C ILE A 469 -8.64 26.56 24.77
N VAL A 470 -9.19 27.44 23.94
CA VAL A 470 -10.51 27.27 23.30
C VAL A 470 -10.42 26.67 21.89
N GLY A 471 -9.23 26.27 21.49
CA GLY A 471 -8.96 25.57 20.24
C GLY A 471 -9.34 24.09 20.28
N PRO A 472 -9.26 23.41 19.12
CA PRO A 472 -9.66 21.99 19.01
C PRO A 472 -8.80 21.04 19.82
N ASP A 473 -7.54 21.41 20.13
CA ASP A 473 -6.62 20.57 20.89
C ASP A 473 -6.87 20.59 22.41
N TYR A 474 -7.72 21.49 22.90
CA TYR A 474 -8.05 21.62 24.32
C TYR A 474 -9.55 21.61 24.55
N TYR A 475 -10.15 22.73 24.98
CA TYR A 475 -11.57 22.77 25.32
C TYR A 475 -12.51 23.08 24.16
N GLY A 476 -11.99 23.35 22.95
CA GLY A 476 -12.79 23.85 21.83
C GLY A 476 -14.00 23.00 21.44
N GLY A 477 -13.87 21.67 21.52
CA GLY A 477 -14.95 20.71 21.23
C GLY A 477 -15.81 20.32 22.45
N THR A 478 -15.52 20.85 23.64
CA THR A 478 -16.17 20.45 24.90
C THR A 478 -17.24 21.44 25.34
N LYS A 479 -18.12 21.02 26.25
CA LYS A 479 -19.05 21.95 26.96
C LYS A 479 -18.31 22.95 27.83
N LEU A 480 -17.07 22.58 28.27
CA LEU A 480 -16.22 23.40 29.12
C LEU A 480 -15.57 24.58 28.38
N ARG A 481 -15.75 24.73 27.06
CA ARG A 481 -15.22 25.86 26.27
C ARG A 481 -15.55 27.25 26.84
N LYS A 482 -16.70 27.37 27.50
CA LYS A 482 -17.15 28.59 28.17
C LYS A 482 -17.12 28.44 29.70
N GLY A 483 -16.41 27.47 30.22
CA GLY A 483 -16.28 27.22 31.65
C GLY A 483 -15.27 28.15 32.33
N ASP A 484 -15.11 27.98 33.64
CA ASP A 484 -14.31 28.86 34.48
C ASP A 484 -12.83 28.87 34.10
N MET A 485 -12.24 27.70 33.80
CA MET A 485 -10.83 27.62 33.42
C MET A 485 -10.48 28.37 32.12
N PRO A 486 -11.19 28.19 30.97
CA PRO A 486 -10.94 29.00 29.79
C PRO A 486 -11.21 30.49 30.00
N ASN A 487 -12.17 30.85 30.81
CA ASN A 487 -12.44 32.28 31.15
C ASN A 487 -11.29 32.84 31.97
N PHE A 488 -10.82 32.13 32.99
CA PHE A 488 -9.68 32.53 33.81
C PHE A 488 -8.43 32.76 32.96
N VAL A 489 -8.08 31.80 32.07
CA VAL A 489 -6.92 31.92 31.20
C VAL A 489 -7.02 33.13 30.27
N LYS A 490 -8.19 33.40 29.69
CA LYS A 490 -8.42 34.57 28.82
C LYS A 490 -8.34 35.89 29.56
N GLU A 491 -8.86 35.94 30.76
CA GLU A 491 -8.96 37.18 31.52
C GLU A 491 -7.68 37.51 32.27
N ASN A 492 -6.96 36.52 32.75
CA ASN A 492 -5.83 36.71 33.65
C ASN A 492 -4.46 36.37 33.05
N LEU A 493 -4.38 35.44 32.07
CA LEU A 493 -3.08 34.98 31.51
C LEU A 493 -2.79 35.49 30.09
N GLY A 494 -3.59 36.46 29.61
CA GLY A 494 -3.48 36.97 28.24
C GLY A 494 -2.49 38.12 28.07
N SER A 495 -2.91 39.07 27.20
CA SER A 495 -2.15 40.29 26.89
C SER A 495 -2.00 41.29 28.07
N LYS A 496 -2.58 40.97 29.21
CA LYS A 496 -2.51 41.75 30.44
C LYS A 496 -1.21 41.52 31.22
N LEU A 497 -0.52 40.38 31.01
CA LEU A 497 0.71 40.06 31.69
C LEU A 497 1.87 40.93 31.16
N ASP A 498 2.62 41.53 32.07
CA ASP A 498 3.91 42.14 31.76
C ASP A 498 4.99 41.10 31.45
N GLU A 499 6.22 41.52 31.14
CA GLU A 499 7.32 40.62 30.76
C GLU A 499 7.85 39.79 31.94
N GLU A 500 7.70 40.27 33.19
CA GLU A 500 8.08 39.53 34.37
C GLU A 500 7.02 38.47 34.72
N GLU A 501 5.79 38.84 34.69
CA GLU A 501 4.65 37.93 34.88
C GLU A 501 4.65 36.80 33.84
N LYS A 502 4.99 37.08 32.58
CA LYS A 502 5.15 36.04 31.53
C LYS A 502 6.29 35.05 31.89
N LYS A 503 7.43 35.56 32.40
CA LYS A 503 8.51 34.69 32.87
C LYS A 503 8.07 33.86 34.07
N ASN A 504 7.30 34.43 34.97
CA ASN A 504 6.75 33.73 36.14
C ASN A 504 5.74 32.67 35.72
N LEU A 505 4.85 32.95 34.74
CA LEU A 505 3.96 31.95 34.15
C LEU A 505 4.74 30.78 33.53
N GLN A 506 5.87 31.05 32.85
CA GLN A 506 6.73 30.01 32.35
C GLN A 506 7.30 29.08 33.45
N LYS A 507 7.66 29.63 34.62
CA LYS A 507 8.09 28.84 35.79
C LYS A 507 6.94 27.97 36.32
N VAL A 508 5.70 28.49 36.33
CA VAL A 508 4.50 27.73 36.73
C VAL A 508 4.25 26.58 35.73
N ILE A 509 4.38 26.80 34.42
CA ILE A 509 4.26 25.76 33.41
C ILE A 509 5.29 24.65 33.66
N ILE A 510 6.56 25.00 33.90
CA ILE A 510 7.63 24.06 34.17
C ILE A 510 7.33 23.26 35.46
N ALA A 511 6.90 23.94 36.54
CA ALA A 511 6.58 23.30 37.81
C ALA A 511 5.40 22.34 37.71
N LEU A 512 4.32 22.72 37.00
CA LEU A 512 3.15 21.86 36.80
C LEU A 512 3.48 20.67 35.91
N SER A 513 4.31 20.86 34.87
CA SER A 513 4.77 19.75 34.03
C SER A 513 5.65 18.77 34.79
N ALA A 514 6.47 19.25 35.74
CA ALA A 514 7.33 18.39 36.57
C ALA A 514 6.53 17.45 37.49
N GLU A 515 5.29 17.82 37.87
CA GLU A 515 4.37 16.93 38.62
C GLU A 515 4.10 15.63 37.86
N ALA A 516 4.11 15.66 36.50
CA ALA A 516 3.87 14.50 35.66
C ALA A 516 5.01 13.47 35.68
N GLN A 517 6.23 13.88 36.05
CA GLN A 517 7.42 13.01 36.05
C GLN A 517 7.61 12.29 34.72
N LEU A 518 7.50 13.01 33.58
CA LEU A 518 7.61 12.41 32.27
C LEU A 518 9.04 11.91 31.99
N PRO A 519 9.22 10.69 31.45
CA PRO A 519 10.56 10.14 31.20
C PRO A 519 11.40 11.02 30.27
N SER A 520 10.75 11.65 29.28
CA SER A 520 11.38 12.56 28.33
C SER A 520 11.91 13.84 28.95
N GLN A 521 11.39 14.25 30.10
CA GLN A 521 11.73 15.51 30.79
C GLN A 521 12.61 15.33 32.03
N GLN A 522 12.83 14.11 32.53
CA GLN A 522 13.57 13.85 33.76
C GLN A 522 14.93 14.58 33.87
N LYS A 523 15.69 14.61 32.76
CA LYS A 523 17.01 15.27 32.76
C LYS A 523 16.91 16.79 32.89
N ILE A 524 15.97 17.41 32.18
CA ILE A 524 15.78 18.85 32.21
C ILE A 524 15.11 19.29 33.52
N ASP A 525 14.18 18.48 34.06
CA ASP A 525 13.54 18.76 35.34
C ASP A 525 14.55 18.70 36.50
N ALA A 526 15.54 17.81 36.44
CA ALA A 526 16.63 17.77 37.41
C ALA A 526 17.54 19.02 37.34
N GLN A 527 17.74 19.60 36.15
CA GLN A 527 18.49 20.84 35.95
C GLN A 527 17.69 22.06 36.43
N ASP A 528 16.38 22.03 36.25
CA ASP A 528 15.45 23.13 36.56
C ASP A 528 14.87 23.04 37.99
N ALA A 529 15.46 22.24 38.91
CA ALA A 529 14.90 21.98 40.22
C ALA A 529 14.57 23.28 41.03
N GLY A 530 15.44 24.31 40.95
CA GLY A 530 15.17 25.61 41.56
C GLY A 530 14.01 26.37 40.93
N ILE A 531 13.87 26.29 39.58
CA ILE A 531 12.78 26.91 38.82
C ILE A 531 11.46 26.22 39.16
N ILE A 532 11.48 24.88 39.29
CA ILE A 532 10.31 24.10 39.67
C ILE A 532 9.79 24.50 41.04
N GLU A 533 10.69 24.66 42.02
CA GLU A 533 10.30 25.05 43.39
C GLU A 533 9.74 26.49 43.44
N GLU A 534 10.36 27.41 42.69
CA GLU A 534 9.86 28.77 42.55
C GLU A 534 8.48 28.78 41.84
N GLY A 535 8.34 28.01 40.75
CA GLY A 535 7.09 27.89 40.03
C GLY A 535 5.94 27.32 40.87
N ARG A 536 6.22 26.39 41.79
CA ARG A 536 5.24 25.89 42.77
C ARG A 536 4.72 26.96 43.70
N LYS A 537 5.61 27.87 44.15
CA LYS A 537 5.20 29.01 44.99
C LYS A 537 4.34 29.99 44.17
N LEU A 538 4.81 30.37 43.00
CA LEU A 538 4.09 31.28 42.11
C LEU A 538 2.68 30.75 41.72
N LEU A 539 2.53 29.44 41.53
CA LEU A 539 1.24 28.79 41.25
C LEU A 539 0.21 29.06 42.39
N VAL A 540 0.68 29.08 43.62
CA VAL A 540 -0.16 29.29 44.81
C VAL A 540 -0.34 30.77 45.13
N GLU A 541 0.71 31.55 45.12
CA GLU A 541 0.75 32.91 45.65
C GLU A 541 0.37 33.95 44.63
N ASP A 542 0.92 33.88 43.41
CA ASP A 542 0.74 34.94 42.38
C ASP A 542 -0.38 34.62 41.42
N PHE A 543 -0.47 33.39 40.94
CA PHE A 543 -1.49 33.00 39.96
C PHE A 543 -2.77 32.42 40.56
N SER A 544 -2.81 32.29 41.90
CA SER A 544 -4.03 31.87 42.65
C SER A 544 -4.73 30.62 42.12
N CYS A 545 -3.96 29.68 41.53
CA CYS A 545 -4.52 28.45 40.93
C CYS A 545 -5.24 27.59 41.98
N THR A 546 -4.84 27.72 43.26
CA THR A 546 -5.41 26.97 44.37
C THR A 546 -6.77 27.50 44.87
N ASP A 547 -7.26 28.58 44.33
CA ASP A 547 -8.63 29.03 44.58
C ASP A 547 -9.66 28.04 44.05
N CYS A 548 -9.32 27.39 42.90
CA CYS A 548 -10.17 26.38 42.27
C CYS A 548 -9.55 24.97 42.38
N HIS A 549 -8.25 24.84 42.33
CA HIS A 549 -7.54 23.55 42.30
C HIS A 549 -6.94 23.15 43.63
N LYS A 550 -6.98 21.88 43.98
CA LYS A 550 -6.17 21.29 45.03
C LYS A 550 -4.73 21.09 44.54
N PHE A 551 -3.76 21.63 45.26
CA PHE A 551 -2.33 21.44 45.00
C PHE A 551 -1.57 21.22 46.31
N HIS A 552 -1.03 20.04 46.51
CA HIS A 552 -0.43 19.56 47.74
C HIS A 552 -1.33 19.83 48.99
N ASP A 553 -0.89 20.65 49.92
CA ASP A 553 -1.67 21.02 51.11
C ASP A 553 -2.59 22.22 50.94
N LYS A 554 -2.58 22.88 49.77
CA LYS A 554 -3.38 24.07 49.44
C LYS A 554 -4.62 23.75 48.59
N GLY A 555 -5.63 24.61 48.67
CA GLY A 555 -6.85 24.46 47.93
C GLY A 555 -7.78 23.34 48.43
N LYS A 556 -8.87 23.08 47.70
CA LYS A 556 -9.92 22.08 48.03
C LYS A 556 -10.21 21.17 46.85
N LEU A 557 -10.74 19.97 47.11
CA LEU A 557 -11.22 19.04 46.08
C LEU A 557 -12.67 19.33 45.75
N GLY A 558 -13.04 19.17 44.48
CA GLY A 558 -14.43 19.12 44.02
C GLY A 558 -14.84 20.25 43.08
N ASP A 559 -14.09 21.34 43.02
CA ASP A 559 -14.37 22.48 42.14
C ASP A 559 -13.67 22.31 40.77
N ALA A 560 -12.43 21.84 40.80
CA ALA A 560 -11.59 21.59 39.60
C ALA A 560 -10.68 20.38 39.83
N PRO A 561 -10.04 19.82 38.76
CA PRO A 561 -9.12 18.70 38.88
C PRO A 561 -7.93 19.00 39.80
N GLU A 562 -7.56 18.03 40.64
CA GLU A 562 -6.36 18.12 41.48
C GLU A 562 -5.11 18.27 40.63
N LEU A 563 -4.23 19.21 40.98
CA LEU A 563 -2.95 19.45 40.33
C LEU A 563 -1.79 18.70 41.00
N THR A 564 -1.97 18.17 42.20
CA THR A 564 -0.94 17.34 42.85
C THR A 564 -0.67 16.09 42.04
N GLY A 565 0.56 15.93 41.57
CA GLY A 565 0.94 14.81 40.69
C GLY A 565 0.25 14.83 39.33
N TYR A 566 -0.19 15.99 38.86
CA TYR A 566 -0.88 16.16 37.59
C TYR A 566 -0.11 15.48 36.44
N GLY A 567 -0.78 14.60 35.69
CA GLY A 567 -0.16 13.86 34.59
C GLY A 567 0.79 12.73 35.02
N SER A 568 0.99 12.49 36.34
CA SER A 568 1.75 11.33 36.81
C SER A 568 1.04 10.01 36.47
N ALA A 569 1.74 8.87 36.51
CA ALA A 569 1.15 7.56 36.23
C ALA A 569 -0.10 7.28 37.09
N GLN A 570 -0.01 7.60 38.38
CA GLN A 570 -1.11 7.39 39.31
C GLN A 570 -2.27 8.35 39.06
N TRP A 571 -1.96 9.61 38.77
CA TRP A 571 -2.99 10.62 38.48
C TRP A 571 -3.73 10.28 37.18
N THR A 572 -2.99 9.95 36.10
CA THR A 572 -3.56 9.62 34.78
C THR A 572 -4.38 8.33 34.85
N ALA A 573 -3.87 7.29 35.53
CA ALA A 573 -4.62 6.05 35.72
C ALA A 573 -5.92 6.27 36.53
N ALA A 574 -5.87 7.08 37.59
CA ALA A 574 -7.04 7.40 38.40
C ALA A 574 -8.06 8.24 37.61
N MET A 575 -7.63 9.19 36.78
CA MET A 575 -8.47 9.99 35.89
C MET A 575 -9.19 9.10 34.85
N ILE A 576 -8.49 8.15 34.22
CA ILE A 576 -9.09 7.19 33.30
C ILE A 576 -10.08 6.30 34.04
N GLY A 577 -9.73 5.86 35.25
CA GLY A 577 -10.58 4.99 36.05
C GLY A 577 -11.91 5.61 36.44
N ASP A 578 -11.87 6.78 37.04
CA ASP A 578 -13.06 7.50 37.53
C ASP A 578 -12.94 9.03 37.41
N PRO A 579 -13.22 9.62 36.23
CA PRO A 579 -13.20 11.07 36.02
C PRO A 579 -14.29 11.80 36.81
N LYS A 580 -15.30 11.10 37.33
CA LYS A 580 -16.39 11.66 38.11
C LYS A 580 -16.08 11.83 39.60
N SER A 581 -14.92 11.31 40.00
CA SER A 581 -14.44 11.50 41.36
C SER A 581 -14.27 13.00 41.69
N LYS A 582 -14.44 13.37 42.96
CA LYS A 582 -14.21 14.74 43.47
C LYS A 582 -12.77 15.20 43.27
N ARG A 583 -11.86 14.28 43.01
CA ARG A 583 -10.47 14.57 42.72
C ARG A 583 -10.29 15.18 41.33
N PHE A 584 -11.22 14.94 40.42
CA PHE A 584 -11.16 15.36 39.02
C PHE A 584 -12.32 16.31 38.66
N PHE A 585 -13.22 15.88 37.80
CA PHE A 585 -14.30 16.75 37.31
C PHE A 585 -15.56 16.70 38.20
N GLY A 586 -15.71 15.67 39.03
CA GLY A 586 -16.88 15.53 39.90
C GLY A 586 -18.19 15.63 39.12
N LYS A 587 -19.06 16.55 39.54
CA LYS A 587 -20.34 16.85 38.89
C LYS A 587 -20.21 17.56 37.54
N ASN A 588 -19.04 18.16 37.27
CA ASN A 588 -18.73 18.90 36.06
C ASN A 588 -18.18 17.99 34.92
N ASN A 589 -18.07 16.69 35.17
CA ASN A 589 -17.69 15.76 34.12
C ASN A 589 -18.67 15.85 32.95
N ASP A 590 -18.17 16.17 31.75
CA ASP A 590 -19.02 16.32 30.57
C ASP A 590 -19.55 14.95 30.07
N ARG A 591 -18.63 14.11 29.52
CA ARG A 591 -19.03 12.85 28.89
C ARG A 591 -17.98 11.74 29.02
N MET A 592 -16.84 12.00 29.68
CA MET A 592 -15.83 10.98 29.85
C MET A 592 -16.37 9.83 30.71
N LEU A 593 -16.24 8.60 30.20
CA LEU A 593 -16.70 7.40 30.89
C LEU A 593 -15.77 7.07 32.06
N SER A 594 -16.34 6.47 33.11
CA SER A 594 -15.55 5.82 34.17
C SER A 594 -15.20 4.40 33.71
N TYR A 595 -13.93 4.14 33.48
CA TYR A 595 -13.49 2.86 32.94
C TYR A 595 -13.22 1.78 34.00
N ALA A 596 -13.00 2.18 35.26
CA ALA A 596 -12.79 1.27 36.40
C ALA A 596 -13.30 1.91 37.70
N GLU A 597 -14.58 2.27 37.75
CA GLU A 597 -15.23 2.93 38.89
C GLU A 597 -15.41 2.00 40.08
N THR A 598 -15.51 0.67 39.86
CA THR A 598 -15.84 -0.29 40.91
C THR A 598 -14.64 -1.13 41.35
N SER A 599 -14.66 -1.58 42.61
CA SER A 599 -13.68 -2.54 43.14
C SER A 599 -13.84 -3.96 42.53
N ASP A 600 -14.95 -4.23 41.87
CA ASP A 600 -15.23 -5.49 41.19
C ASP A 600 -14.69 -5.42 39.74
N PRO A 601 -13.57 -6.12 39.41
CA PRO A 601 -12.98 -6.05 38.08
C PRO A 601 -13.90 -6.49 36.94
N ALA A 602 -14.87 -7.36 37.23
CA ALA A 602 -15.79 -7.89 36.22
C ALA A 602 -16.83 -6.83 35.75
N LYS A 603 -17.02 -5.78 36.52
CA LYS A 603 -17.95 -4.69 36.21
C LYS A 603 -17.27 -3.48 35.52
N ASN A 604 -15.96 -3.48 35.43
CA ASN A 604 -15.19 -2.40 34.83
C ASN A 604 -15.08 -2.58 33.32
N ILE A 605 -15.11 -1.47 32.58
CA ILE A 605 -14.94 -1.44 31.12
C ILE A 605 -13.52 -1.87 30.73
N LEU A 606 -12.53 -1.39 31.50
CA LEU A 606 -11.12 -1.73 31.30
C LEU A 606 -10.51 -2.37 32.55
N SER A 607 -9.59 -3.30 32.34
CA SER A 607 -8.78 -3.85 33.41
C SER A 607 -7.82 -2.78 33.97
N GLN A 608 -7.42 -2.93 35.23
CA GLN A 608 -6.39 -2.08 35.86
C GLN A 608 -5.08 -2.11 35.08
N GLN A 609 -4.73 -3.26 34.50
CA GLN A 609 -3.54 -3.41 33.66
C GLN A 609 -3.66 -2.59 32.37
N SER A 610 -4.82 -2.63 31.68
CA SER A 610 -5.06 -1.83 30.47
C SER A 610 -4.99 -0.32 30.77
N ILE A 611 -5.54 0.11 31.90
CA ILE A 611 -5.48 1.52 32.34
C ILE A 611 -4.03 1.94 32.63
N ARG A 612 -3.27 1.08 33.30
CA ARG A 612 -1.84 1.33 33.55
C ARG A 612 -1.06 1.50 32.24
N PHE A 613 -1.24 0.57 31.29
CA PHE A 613 -0.56 0.63 29.99
C PHE A 613 -0.97 1.88 29.19
N LEU A 614 -2.24 2.28 29.23
CA LEU A 614 -2.70 3.54 28.63
C LEU A 614 -2.01 4.74 29.26
N SER A 615 -1.95 4.80 30.59
CA SER A 615 -1.26 5.86 31.33
C SER A 615 0.22 5.93 30.95
N ASP A 616 0.91 4.79 30.94
CA ASP A 616 2.33 4.71 30.59
C ASP A 616 2.58 5.14 29.14
N TRP A 617 1.72 4.72 28.20
CA TRP A 617 1.80 5.11 26.80
C TRP A 617 1.57 6.62 26.60
N LEU A 618 0.55 7.21 27.22
CA LEU A 618 0.28 8.66 27.14
C LEU A 618 1.44 9.50 27.70
N ARG A 619 2.18 8.98 28.67
CA ARG A 619 3.34 9.61 29.28
C ARG A 619 4.66 9.35 28.55
N GLY A 620 4.62 8.60 27.42
CA GLY A 620 5.82 8.24 26.66
C GLY A 620 6.78 7.31 27.42
N GLN A 621 6.28 6.47 28.34
CA GLN A 621 7.07 5.43 28.99
C GLN A 621 7.49 4.38 27.97
N PRO A 622 8.78 3.97 27.90
CA PRO A 622 9.20 2.88 27.04
C PRO A 622 8.62 1.56 27.55
N PHE A 623 8.08 0.74 26.64
CA PHE A 623 7.68 -0.62 26.98
C PHE A 623 8.90 -1.55 27.03
N GLU A 624 8.84 -2.63 27.82
CA GLU A 624 9.99 -3.53 28.08
C GLU A 624 10.71 -4.03 26.80
N SER A 625 9.97 -4.16 25.70
CA SER A 625 10.55 -4.57 24.41
C SER A 625 11.37 -3.47 23.71
N GLU A 626 11.32 -2.22 24.17
CA GLU A 626 12.09 -1.09 23.63
C GLU A 626 13.39 -0.85 24.42
N THR A 627 13.48 -1.37 25.64
CA THR A 627 14.62 -1.15 26.55
C THR A 627 15.82 -2.09 26.30
N LYS A 628 15.67 -3.10 25.41
CA LYS A 628 16.75 -4.04 25.04
C LYS A 628 17.35 -3.71 23.67
N LYS A 629 17.80 -2.49 23.48
CA LYS A 629 18.70 -2.12 22.37
C LYS A 629 20.11 -1.85 22.88
#